data_b4d224f3d00b2fb6863f83c9abe33cf1
#
_entry.id   b4d224f3d00b2fb6863f83c9abe33cf1
#
_cell.length_a   1.000
_cell.length_b   1.000
_cell.length_c   1.000
_cell.angle_alpha   90.00
_cell.angle_beta   90.00
_cell.angle_gamma   90.00
#
_symmetry.space_group_name_H-M   'P 1'
#
loop_
_entity.id
_entity.type
_entity.pdbx_description
1 polymer ?
#
loop_
_entity_poly.entity_id
_entity_poly.type
_entity_poly.pdbx_seq_one_letter_code
_entity_poly.pdbx_strand_id
1 'polypeptide(L)'
;IKTFGEGATAILAQSIGGGGGFVGASKDGVALGGETQSNITAGDVTVTNSSLIQTTGKASAGLIAQSIGGGGGVVSITESEKISFGGSGLINADAGSVKVKNTGNIATAGITSPLIMVQSIGGGGGFTTTSDQTPALSKTNLIRLGDISSQRSKAGSINVENSGTLFSSGRSSSA
;
A
#
# COMPACT_ATOMS: atom_id res chain seq x y z
N ILE A 1 -8.73 17.51 0.62
CA ILE A 1 -8.16 16.88 -0.60
C ILE A 1 -9.30 16.21 -1.37
N LYS A 2 -9.34 16.42 -2.71
CA LYS A 2 -10.26 15.70 -3.59
C LYS A 2 -9.50 15.10 -4.75
N THR A 3 -9.76 13.80 -5.05
CA THR A 3 -9.19 13.11 -6.21
C THR A 3 -10.29 12.42 -7.02
N PHE A 4 -10.15 12.40 -8.33
CA PHE A 4 -11.17 11.90 -9.27
C PHE A 4 -10.64 10.81 -10.19
N GLY A 5 -9.33 10.73 -10.39
CA GLY A 5 -8.68 9.79 -11.30
C GLY A 5 -8.65 8.37 -10.75
N GLU A 6 -8.56 7.38 -11.63
CA GLU A 6 -8.29 6.00 -11.29
C GLU A 6 -6.89 5.87 -10.68
N GLY A 7 -6.74 5.07 -9.60
CA GLY A 7 -5.50 4.92 -8.85
C GLY A 7 -5.05 6.18 -8.09
N ALA A 8 -5.87 7.23 -8.04
CA ALA A 8 -5.52 8.52 -7.46
C ALA A 8 -5.74 8.54 -5.94
N THR A 9 -4.87 7.89 -5.19
CA THR A 9 -4.83 7.95 -3.72
C THR A 9 -4.64 9.39 -3.23
N ALA A 10 -5.42 9.81 -2.23
CA ALA A 10 -5.37 11.20 -1.76
C ALA A 10 -4.15 11.49 -0.88
N ILE A 11 -3.80 10.60 0.04
CA ILE A 11 -2.57 10.70 0.85
C ILE A 11 -1.84 9.36 0.76
N LEU A 12 -0.57 9.42 0.37
CA LEU A 12 0.35 8.28 0.39
C LEU A 12 1.62 8.69 1.14
N ALA A 13 1.86 8.04 2.27
CA ALA A 13 3.08 8.21 3.07
C ALA A 13 3.80 6.86 3.18
N GLN A 14 5.04 6.80 2.69
CA GLN A 14 5.82 5.57 2.65
C GLN A 14 7.24 5.78 3.16
N SER A 15 7.73 4.79 3.92
CA SER A 15 9.15 4.59 4.18
C SER A 15 9.52 3.19 3.73
N ILE A 16 10.42 3.06 2.76
CA ILE A 16 10.76 1.77 2.15
C ILE A 16 12.27 1.59 2.16
N GLY A 17 12.76 0.55 2.82
CA GLY A 17 14.21 0.32 2.99
C GLY A 17 14.87 -0.25 1.74
N GLY A 18 14.34 -1.30 1.15
CA GLY A 18 14.98 -2.06 0.06
C GLY A 18 14.61 -1.63 -1.36
N GLY A 19 14.00 -0.49 -1.52
CA GLY A 19 13.53 -0.01 -2.82
C GLY A 19 12.06 -0.35 -3.10
N GLY A 20 11.40 0.50 -3.87
CA GLY A 20 9.98 0.37 -4.16
C GLY A 20 9.31 1.72 -4.33
N GLY A 21 8.02 1.79 -4.07
CA GLY A 21 7.28 3.04 -4.19
C GLY A 21 5.83 2.87 -4.59
N PHE A 22 5.37 3.76 -5.44
CA PHE A 22 4.01 3.79 -5.96
C PHE A 22 3.99 3.61 -7.47
N VAL A 23 3.18 2.68 -7.95
CA VAL A 23 2.87 2.53 -9.37
C VAL A 23 1.39 2.79 -9.55
N GLY A 24 1.05 3.88 -10.23
CA GLY A 24 -0.29 4.15 -10.73
C GLY A 24 -0.63 3.19 -11.87
N ALA A 25 -1.84 3.21 -12.35
CA ALA A 25 -2.40 2.31 -13.36
C ALA A 25 -1.38 1.64 -14.30
N SER A 26 -1.09 0.35 -14.09
CA SER A 26 -0.19 -0.44 -14.93
C SER A 26 -0.97 -1.52 -15.66
N LYS A 27 -0.59 -1.79 -16.91
CA LYS A 27 -1.12 -2.90 -17.73
C LYS A 27 -0.14 -4.07 -17.79
N ASP A 28 1.14 -3.78 -17.60
CA ASP A 28 2.21 -4.76 -17.66
C ASP A 28 2.59 -5.25 -16.24
N GLY A 29 3.45 -6.26 -16.18
CA GLY A 29 3.96 -6.76 -14.92
C GLY A 29 4.72 -5.68 -14.13
N VAL A 30 4.59 -5.70 -12.80
CA VAL A 30 5.26 -4.77 -11.89
C VAL A 30 6.09 -5.55 -10.89
N ALA A 31 7.35 -5.15 -10.73
CA ALA A 31 8.23 -5.62 -9.67
C ALA A 31 8.71 -4.44 -8.84
N LEU A 32 8.43 -4.46 -7.53
CA LEU A 32 8.90 -3.46 -6.58
C LEU A 32 9.76 -4.13 -5.51
N GLY A 33 11.03 -3.74 -5.44
CA GLY A 33 12.01 -4.24 -4.47
C GLY A 33 13.43 -4.18 -5.02
N GLY A 34 14.40 -4.17 -4.14
CA GLY A 34 15.82 -4.21 -4.48
C GLY A 34 16.41 -5.62 -4.39
N GLU A 35 17.60 -5.81 -4.95
CA GLU A 35 18.36 -7.05 -4.83
C GLU A 35 19.34 -6.98 -3.65
N THR A 36 19.59 -8.14 -3.05
CA THR A 36 20.63 -8.43 -2.04
C THR A 36 21.17 -7.24 -1.23
N GLN A 37 20.49 -6.88 -0.16
CA GLN A 37 21.03 -6.01 0.87
C GLN A 37 20.77 -6.61 2.26
N SER A 38 21.72 -6.48 3.15
CA SER A 38 21.59 -6.90 4.55
C SER A 38 21.46 -5.69 5.47
N ASN A 39 20.72 -5.85 6.57
CA ASN A 39 20.53 -4.82 7.59
C ASN A 39 19.90 -3.53 7.06
N ILE A 40 18.81 -3.67 6.30
CA ILE A 40 18.04 -2.54 5.82
C ILE A 40 16.95 -2.24 6.84
N THR A 41 16.77 -0.95 7.14
CA THR A 41 15.72 -0.51 8.03
C THR A 41 14.91 0.58 7.36
N ALA A 42 13.59 0.39 7.30
CA ALA A 42 12.68 1.49 6.95
C ALA A 42 12.42 2.37 8.18
N GLY A 43 12.24 3.65 7.94
CA GLY A 43 11.95 4.62 9.01
C GLY A 43 10.48 4.58 9.45
N ASP A 44 10.21 5.23 10.57
CA ASP A 44 8.84 5.45 11.05
C ASP A 44 8.04 6.33 10.10
N VAL A 45 6.73 6.08 10.04
CA VAL A 45 5.79 6.89 9.26
C VAL A 45 4.73 7.47 10.19
N THR A 46 4.56 8.79 10.17
CA THR A 46 3.52 9.47 10.93
C THR A 46 2.66 10.32 9.99
N VAL A 47 1.35 10.10 10.02
CA VAL A 47 0.38 10.88 9.25
C VAL A 47 -0.64 11.49 10.20
N THR A 48 -0.87 12.80 10.05
CA THR A 48 -1.95 13.50 10.75
C THR A 48 -2.85 14.17 9.71
N ASN A 49 -4.14 13.83 9.73
CA ASN A 49 -5.14 14.45 8.88
C ASN A 49 -6.25 15.09 9.75
N SER A 50 -6.50 16.37 9.52
CA SER A 50 -7.61 17.09 10.16
C SER A 50 -8.62 17.63 9.14
N SER A 51 -8.44 17.34 7.86
CA SER A 51 -9.23 17.90 6.77
C SER A 51 -10.07 16.84 6.07
N LEU A 52 -11.03 17.31 5.27
CA LEU A 52 -11.83 16.44 4.43
C LEU A 52 -10.98 15.83 3.31
N ILE A 53 -11.06 14.51 3.19
CA ILE A 53 -10.55 13.73 2.06
C ILE A 53 -11.72 13.12 1.30
N GLN A 54 -11.73 13.25 -0.02
CA GLN A 54 -12.72 12.64 -0.91
C GLN A 54 -12.02 12.03 -2.12
N THR A 55 -12.26 10.74 -2.39
CA THR A 55 -11.81 10.08 -3.62
C THR A 55 -13.00 9.45 -4.35
N THR A 56 -13.08 9.60 -5.65
CA THR A 56 -14.17 9.03 -6.46
C THR A 56 -13.70 8.05 -7.53
N GLY A 57 -12.41 8.06 -7.84
CA GLY A 57 -11.82 7.13 -8.82
C GLY A 57 -11.79 5.69 -8.32
N LYS A 58 -11.79 4.73 -9.24
CA LYS A 58 -11.54 3.32 -8.93
C LYS A 58 -10.13 3.14 -8.36
N ALA A 59 -9.95 2.17 -7.47
CA ALA A 59 -8.66 1.86 -6.85
C ALA A 59 -7.96 3.08 -6.20
N SER A 60 -8.74 4.03 -5.68
CA SER A 60 -8.26 5.33 -5.17
C SER A 60 -8.49 5.42 -3.66
N ALA A 61 -7.49 5.05 -2.89
CA ALA A 61 -7.56 5.09 -1.44
C ALA A 61 -7.67 6.52 -0.88
N GLY A 62 -8.28 6.68 0.28
CA GLY A 62 -8.27 7.93 1.03
C GLY A 62 -6.89 8.22 1.63
N LEU A 63 -6.36 7.30 2.42
CA LEU A 63 -5.06 7.43 3.07
C LEU A 63 -4.34 6.08 3.09
N ILE A 64 -3.08 6.09 2.67
CA ILE A 64 -2.18 4.94 2.79
C ILE A 64 -0.94 5.38 3.56
N ALA A 65 -0.58 4.64 4.62
CA ALA A 65 0.63 4.84 5.40
C ALA A 65 1.38 3.50 5.54
N GLN A 66 2.63 3.44 5.08
CA GLN A 66 3.40 2.20 5.04
C GLN A 66 4.84 2.39 5.50
N SER A 67 5.33 1.46 6.32
CA SER A 67 6.76 1.23 6.53
C SER A 67 7.12 -0.18 6.09
N ILE A 68 8.05 -0.34 5.14
CA ILE A 68 8.37 -1.62 4.51
C ILE A 68 9.90 -1.81 4.50
N GLY A 69 10.40 -2.80 5.24
CA GLY A 69 11.84 -3.01 5.40
C GLY A 69 12.53 -3.47 4.13
N GLY A 70 12.01 -4.47 3.46
CA GLY A 70 12.71 -5.17 2.38
C GLY A 70 12.34 -4.77 0.95
N GLY A 71 11.55 -3.75 0.79
CA GLY A 71 11.10 -3.31 -0.53
C GLY A 71 9.66 -3.68 -0.83
N GLY A 72 9.04 -2.91 -1.70
CA GLY A 72 7.63 -3.06 -2.02
C GLY A 72 6.93 -1.72 -2.24
N GLY A 73 5.66 -1.64 -1.86
CA GLY A 73 4.92 -0.39 -2.03
C GLY A 73 3.46 -0.56 -2.38
N VAL A 74 2.94 0.31 -3.23
CA VAL A 74 1.56 0.28 -3.69
C VAL A 74 1.51 0.18 -5.21
N VAL A 75 0.71 -0.74 -5.72
CA VAL A 75 0.45 -0.88 -7.15
C VAL A 75 -1.04 -0.83 -7.41
N SER A 76 -1.46 0.05 -8.29
CA SER A 76 -2.81 0.06 -8.86
C SER A 76 -2.78 -0.59 -10.24
N ILE A 77 -3.65 -1.59 -10.47
CA ILE A 77 -3.63 -2.40 -11.68
C ILE A 77 -4.91 -2.20 -12.45
N THR A 78 -4.79 -2.01 -13.74
CA THR A 78 -5.93 -2.00 -14.68
C THR A 78 -6.11 -3.35 -15.36
N GLU A 79 -5.01 -3.99 -15.74
CA GLU A 79 -4.98 -5.33 -16.32
C GLU A 79 -3.71 -6.00 -15.80
N SER A 80 -3.78 -7.20 -15.24
CA SER A 80 -2.59 -7.74 -14.56
C SER A 80 -2.01 -8.97 -15.24
N GLU A 81 -0.69 -9.04 -15.30
CA GLU A 81 0.01 -10.28 -15.61
C GLU A 81 0.85 -10.78 -14.43
N LYS A 82 1.75 -9.99 -13.91
CA LYS A 82 2.62 -10.39 -12.79
C LYS A 82 2.89 -9.23 -11.85
N ILE A 83 2.76 -9.46 -10.55
CA ILE A 83 3.15 -8.49 -9.53
C ILE A 83 4.09 -9.16 -8.56
N SER A 84 5.21 -8.52 -8.29
CA SER A 84 6.17 -8.96 -7.28
C SER A 84 6.50 -7.81 -6.35
N PHE A 85 6.32 -8.02 -5.06
CA PHE A 85 6.77 -7.13 -4.01
C PHE A 85 7.84 -7.82 -3.18
N GLY A 86 8.85 -7.07 -2.79
CA GLY A 86 9.95 -7.54 -1.96
C GLY A 86 11.23 -7.73 -2.78
N GLY A 87 12.35 -7.73 -2.10
CA GLY A 87 13.66 -8.01 -2.67
C GLY A 87 14.01 -9.50 -2.61
N SER A 88 15.13 -9.87 -3.16
CA SER A 88 15.73 -11.20 -3.01
C SER A 88 16.95 -11.15 -2.09
N GLY A 89 17.08 -12.14 -1.19
CA GLY A 89 18.27 -12.26 -0.31
C GLY A 89 18.33 -11.27 0.84
N LEU A 90 17.20 -10.70 1.27
CA LEU A 90 17.15 -9.73 2.35
C LEU A 90 17.33 -10.39 3.72
N ILE A 91 18.31 -9.96 4.48
CA ILE A 91 18.54 -10.37 5.87
C ILE A 91 18.36 -9.16 6.77
N ASN A 92 17.53 -9.28 7.85
CA ASN A 92 17.25 -8.19 8.79
C ASN A 92 16.69 -6.93 8.08
N ALA A 93 15.68 -7.09 7.27
CA ALA A 93 14.99 -5.97 6.62
C ALA A 93 13.83 -5.49 7.50
N ASP A 94 14.14 -4.71 8.52
CA ASP A 94 13.18 -4.27 9.52
C ASP A 94 12.33 -3.08 9.04
N ALA A 95 11.06 -3.07 9.41
CA ALA A 95 10.18 -1.91 9.21
C ALA A 95 10.08 -1.04 10.45
N GLY A 96 9.88 0.25 10.25
CA GLY A 96 9.57 1.20 11.31
C GLY A 96 8.10 1.14 11.75
N SER A 97 7.78 1.88 12.79
CA SER A 97 6.42 2.02 13.29
C SER A 97 5.59 2.96 12.41
N VAL A 98 4.29 2.70 12.33
CA VAL A 98 3.36 3.55 11.59
C VAL A 98 2.30 4.13 12.50
N LYS A 99 2.20 5.46 12.54
CA LYS A 99 1.20 6.17 13.33
C LYS A 99 0.31 7.00 12.42
N VAL A 100 -1.00 6.78 12.52
CA VAL A 100 -2.01 7.58 11.80
C VAL A 100 -2.96 8.21 12.82
N LYS A 101 -3.10 9.54 12.76
CA LYS A 101 -4.11 10.28 13.51
C LYS A 101 -5.03 10.99 12.52
N ASN A 102 -6.28 10.55 12.46
CA ASN A 102 -7.30 11.17 11.62
C ASN A 102 -8.40 11.79 12.45
N THR A 103 -8.56 13.09 12.34
CA THR A 103 -9.67 13.85 12.93
C THR A 103 -10.60 14.44 11.87
N GLY A 104 -10.17 14.40 10.59
CA GLY A 104 -10.97 14.82 9.45
C GLY A 104 -11.86 13.71 8.90
N ASN A 105 -12.80 14.08 8.05
CA ASN A 105 -13.68 13.11 7.41
C ASN A 105 -13.01 12.53 6.16
N ILE A 106 -13.16 11.21 5.95
CA ILE A 106 -12.67 10.54 4.76
C ILE A 106 -13.84 9.86 4.05
N ALA A 107 -14.02 10.14 2.78
CA ALA A 107 -15.03 9.54 1.93
C ALA A 107 -14.42 8.96 0.66
N THR A 108 -14.71 7.69 0.36
CA THR A 108 -14.32 7.04 -0.89
C THR A 108 -15.56 6.50 -1.61
N ALA A 109 -15.67 6.75 -2.91
CA ALA A 109 -16.79 6.29 -3.73
C ALA A 109 -16.35 5.31 -4.84
N GLY A 110 -15.07 5.16 -5.07
CA GLY A 110 -14.54 4.25 -6.07
C GLY A 110 -14.62 2.78 -5.66
N ILE A 111 -14.64 1.91 -6.65
CA ILE A 111 -14.53 0.46 -6.43
C ILE A 111 -13.12 0.15 -5.92
N THR A 112 -12.99 -0.80 -4.99
CA THR A 112 -11.72 -1.20 -4.37
C THR A 112 -10.90 -0.03 -3.80
N SER A 113 -11.59 0.96 -3.24
CA SER A 113 -10.99 2.19 -2.72
C SER A 113 -11.08 2.22 -1.19
N PRO A 114 -10.07 1.71 -0.46
CA PRO A 114 -10.09 1.72 1.00
C PRO A 114 -10.03 3.15 1.55
N LEU A 115 -10.64 3.36 2.71
CA LEU A 115 -10.61 4.64 3.41
C LEU A 115 -9.24 4.92 4.02
N ILE A 116 -8.77 3.99 4.83
CA ILE A 116 -7.45 4.04 5.48
C ILE A 116 -6.79 2.68 5.34
N MET A 117 -5.54 2.68 4.88
CA MET A 117 -4.68 1.51 4.81
C MET A 117 -3.39 1.80 5.57
N VAL A 118 -3.06 0.95 6.55
CA VAL A 118 -1.84 1.12 7.36
C VAL A 118 -1.08 -0.20 7.41
N GLN A 119 0.22 -0.14 7.11
CA GLN A 119 1.06 -1.34 7.10
C GLN A 119 2.45 -1.06 7.67
N SER A 120 2.94 -2.00 8.47
CA SER A 120 4.36 -2.13 8.82
C SER A 120 4.80 -3.55 8.49
N ILE A 121 5.71 -3.70 7.54
CA ILE A 121 6.08 -4.99 6.95
C ILE A 121 7.59 -5.16 6.97
N GLY A 122 8.08 -6.10 7.80
CA GLY A 122 9.47 -6.54 7.72
C GLY A 122 9.66 -7.49 6.54
N GLY A 123 10.80 -7.47 5.90
CA GLY A 123 11.18 -8.36 4.81
C GLY A 123 10.71 -7.94 3.42
N GLY A 124 9.61 -7.31 3.29
CA GLY A 124 9.09 -6.84 2.00
C GLY A 124 7.63 -7.19 1.78
N GLY A 125 6.95 -6.42 0.97
CA GLY A 125 5.53 -6.59 0.70
C GLY A 125 4.88 -5.29 0.25
N GLY A 126 3.55 -5.26 0.31
CA GLY A 126 2.86 -4.05 -0.13
C GLY A 126 1.36 -4.25 -0.29
N PHE A 127 0.78 -3.36 -1.06
CA PHE A 127 -0.65 -3.33 -1.31
C PHE A 127 -0.96 -3.20 -2.79
N THR A 128 -1.90 -4.01 -3.27
CA THR A 128 -2.41 -3.91 -4.64
C THR A 128 -3.88 -3.57 -4.66
N THR A 129 -4.27 -2.71 -5.59
CA THR A 129 -5.67 -2.46 -5.95
C THR A 129 -5.90 -2.81 -7.41
N THR A 130 -7.07 -3.33 -7.75
CA THR A 130 -7.47 -3.56 -9.13
C THR A 130 -8.72 -2.77 -9.45
N SER A 131 -8.73 -2.15 -10.61
CA SER A 131 -9.91 -1.45 -11.12
C SER A 131 -10.87 -2.37 -11.87
N ASP A 132 -10.44 -3.58 -12.23
CA ASP A 132 -11.26 -4.54 -12.95
C ASP A 132 -12.13 -5.35 -11.99
N GLN A 133 -13.43 -5.44 -12.29
CA GLN A 133 -14.40 -6.24 -11.53
C GLN A 133 -14.50 -7.69 -12.01
N THR A 134 -13.90 -8.01 -13.15
CA THR A 134 -13.81 -9.40 -13.56
C THR A 134 -12.78 -10.08 -12.68
N PRO A 135 -13.08 -11.24 -12.10
CA PRO A 135 -12.06 -12.00 -11.41
C PRO A 135 -11.03 -12.47 -12.44
N ALA A 136 -10.04 -11.62 -12.69
CA ALA A 136 -8.92 -11.92 -13.60
C ALA A 136 -8.00 -13.02 -13.04
N LEU A 137 -8.54 -13.88 -12.17
CA LEU A 137 -7.88 -15.08 -11.65
C LEU A 137 -7.85 -16.22 -12.66
N SER A 138 -8.37 -16.04 -13.87
CA SER A 138 -8.37 -17.09 -14.91
C SER A 138 -7.10 -17.13 -15.77
N LYS A 139 -6.22 -16.13 -15.65
CA LYS A 139 -4.87 -16.20 -16.21
C LYS A 139 -3.89 -16.28 -15.05
N THR A 140 -2.88 -17.09 -15.15
CA THR A 140 -1.82 -17.35 -14.16
C THR A 140 -1.16 -16.07 -13.65
N ASN A 141 -1.89 -15.28 -12.88
CA ASN A 141 -1.38 -14.05 -12.28
C ASN A 141 -0.59 -14.42 -11.04
N LEU A 142 0.72 -14.38 -11.14
CA LEU A 142 1.58 -14.58 -10.00
C LEU A 142 1.67 -13.27 -9.21
N ILE A 143 0.95 -13.21 -8.09
CA ILE A 143 1.16 -12.16 -7.09
C ILE A 143 2.12 -12.72 -6.05
N ARG A 144 3.32 -12.15 -5.98
CA ARG A 144 4.30 -12.49 -4.97
C ARG A 144 4.46 -11.36 -3.98
N LEU A 145 4.18 -11.62 -2.71
CA LEU A 145 4.32 -10.67 -1.62
C LEU A 145 5.41 -11.17 -0.67
N GLY A 146 6.45 -10.37 -0.48
CA GLY A 146 7.55 -10.69 0.41
C GLY A 146 8.69 -11.45 -0.24
N ASP A 147 9.76 -11.62 0.51
CA ASP A 147 10.94 -12.39 0.14
C ASP A 147 10.88 -13.80 0.76
N ILE A 148 11.13 -14.81 -0.04
CA ILE A 148 11.23 -16.21 0.44
C ILE A 148 12.48 -16.48 1.28
N SER A 149 13.45 -15.59 1.23
CA SER A 149 14.73 -15.71 1.95
C SER A 149 14.88 -14.73 3.12
N SER A 150 13.87 -13.89 3.41
CA SER A 150 13.94 -12.92 4.50
C SER A 150 13.96 -13.61 5.86
N GLN A 151 15.14 -13.76 6.42
CA GLN A 151 15.32 -14.28 7.77
C GLN A 151 15.42 -13.12 8.76
N ARG A 152 14.64 -13.20 9.87
CA ARG A 152 14.69 -12.30 11.02
C ARG A 152 14.22 -10.86 10.81
N SER A 153 13.48 -10.57 9.75
CA SER A 153 12.91 -9.23 9.55
C SER A 153 11.73 -8.97 10.49
N LYS A 154 11.68 -7.79 11.06
CA LYS A 154 10.66 -7.39 12.04
C LYS A 154 9.76 -6.29 11.47
N ALA A 155 8.48 -6.37 11.78
CA ALA A 155 7.56 -5.25 11.62
C ALA A 155 7.61 -4.32 12.84
N GLY A 156 7.38 -3.04 12.63
CA GLY A 156 7.15 -2.08 13.69
C GLY A 156 5.72 -2.09 14.20
N SER A 157 5.43 -1.28 15.20
CA SER A 157 4.07 -1.12 15.74
C SER A 157 3.18 -0.30 14.81
N ILE A 158 1.87 -0.58 14.85
CA ILE A 158 0.87 0.22 14.15
C ILE A 158 -0.06 0.85 15.21
N ASN A 159 -0.23 2.17 15.12
CA ASN A 159 -1.19 2.91 15.93
C ASN A 159 -2.08 3.76 15.02
N VAL A 160 -3.40 3.50 15.06
CA VAL A 160 -4.40 4.26 14.30
C VAL A 160 -5.42 4.86 15.25
N GLU A 161 -5.47 6.19 15.28
CA GLU A 161 -6.45 6.97 16.01
C GLU A 161 -7.38 7.65 15.01
N ASN A 162 -8.67 7.33 15.04
CA ASN A 162 -9.66 7.97 14.19
C ASN A 162 -10.81 8.54 15.03
N SER A 163 -11.04 9.83 14.91
CA SER A 163 -12.22 10.51 15.46
C SER A 163 -13.08 11.20 14.39
N GLY A 164 -12.63 11.17 13.13
CA GLY A 164 -13.41 11.64 11.99
C GLY A 164 -14.39 10.59 11.47
N THR A 165 -15.31 11.02 10.61
CA THR A 165 -16.24 10.12 9.94
C THR A 165 -15.55 9.40 8.78
N LEU A 166 -15.70 8.08 8.71
CA LEU A 166 -15.24 7.25 7.60
C LEU A 166 -16.47 6.77 6.82
N PHE A 167 -16.55 7.11 5.53
CA PHE A 167 -17.67 6.76 4.67
C PHE A 167 -17.19 6.15 3.35
N SER A 168 -17.62 4.94 3.04
CA SER A 168 -17.38 4.31 1.75
C SER A 168 -18.67 3.93 1.07
N SER A 169 -18.86 4.33 -0.20
CA SER A 169 -19.99 3.94 -1.04
C SER A 169 -19.57 3.05 -2.22
N GLY A 170 -18.28 2.81 -2.39
CA GLY A 170 -17.75 1.95 -3.44
C GLY A 170 -17.97 0.45 -3.16
N ARG A 171 -18.18 -0.35 -4.20
CA ARG A 171 -18.19 -1.80 -4.06
C ARG A 171 -16.79 -2.31 -3.72
N SER A 172 -16.69 -3.36 -2.89
CA SER A 172 -15.43 -3.96 -2.46
C SER A 172 -14.45 -2.99 -1.80
N SER A 173 -14.97 -1.90 -1.22
CA SER A 173 -14.19 -0.98 -0.42
C SER A 173 -14.31 -1.35 1.05
N SER A 174 -13.21 -1.31 1.79
CA SER A 174 -13.15 -1.57 3.23
C SER A 174 -12.96 -0.28 4.02
N ALA A 175 -13.57 -0.25 5.18
CA ALA A 175 -13.32 0.77 6.17
C ALA A 175 -12.07 0.43 7.00
#